data_0d9778e78086bb414b64295f1db821c4
#
_entry.id   0d9778e78086bb414b64295f1db821c4
#
_cell.length_a   1.000
_cell.length_b   1.000
_cell.length_c   1.000
_cell.angle_alpha   90.00
_cell.angle_beta   90.00
_cell.angle_gamma   90.00
#
_symmetry.space_group_name_H-M   'P 1'
#
loop_
_entity.id
_entity.type
_entity.pdbx_description
1 polymer ?
#
loop_
_entity_poly.entity_id
_entity_poly.type
_entity_poly.pdbx_seq_one_letter_code
_entity_poly.pdbx_strand_id
1 'polypeptide(L)'
;MTAELKCPPLLSHYATLSEWQFGLDKLLNYSKILKKPTSKISRARIVYLVDIDTFDIQPYRQKSKDGITWSKGTAVSMSSFAEMLPEMDEADQIAAAKVVRVNSRVARLRGVEVLYELADTGRTFLMLEPEVPFEIHRDRLRIEVKKDSGGSYETTTNIDFAENLRTDPHYAFKLDGSILTIYKITDKEHKVLELLNNIRKLPGEAKSKLAEILENISGEIPVSSELLKSSSGLEALKASSKITFQIIPDSSATEFNVRAFVRPAEGCELTVAPGEGLDTLAALVKRKPMRILRNLQAEKANWEQMSEKLEEFSAWEGGDRLWTLDTMRCLEFMETLREASKIADIEWPEGAKLTVRRAPISFPDLRLKVNSVDRWFSLDGTVSIDGKTQLKINQILDKLKDRVGNFIHLEGSEYVLITNKLLKQLEILEDVSSKKKDELLISKFSGTALEALKENGRSHGRQELREPAGANPESSGNRVLYSFRSGGAASSIPKRRL
;
A
#
# COMPACT_ATOMS: atom_id res chain seq x y z
N MET A 1 -10.93 -19.89 59.68
CA MET A 1 -9.61 -19.72 59.01
C MET A 1 -9.88 -19.64 57.53
N THR A 2 -10.08 -18.46 57.03
CA THR A 2 -10.21 -18.18 55.58
C THR A 2 -8.81 -17.96 55.04
N ALA A 3 -8.35 -18.89 54.21
CA ALA A 3 -7.09 -18.73 53.49
C ALA A 3 -7.23 -17.61 52.46
N GLU A 4 -6.59 -16.48 52.69
CA GLU A 4 -6.40 -15.44 51.68
C GLU A 4 -5.56 -16.00 50.53
N LEU A 5 -6.20 -16.24 49.42
CA LEU A 5 -5.52 -16.52 48.17
C LEU A 5 -4.73 -15.26 47.72
N LYS A 6 -3.42 -15.27 47.99
CA LYS A 6 -2.53 -14.22 47.48
C LYS A 6 -2.50 -14.30 45.93
N CYS A 7 -3.18 -13.39 45.31
CA CYS A 7 -3.06 -13.17 43.87
C CYS A 7 -1.61 -12.79 43.49
N PRO A 8 -1.09 -13.28 42.36
CA PRO A 8 0.20 -12.80 41.82
C PRO A 8 0.20 -11.28 41.62
N PRO A 9 1.33 -10.58 41.83
CA PRO A 9 1.39 -9.11 41.88
C PRO A 9 0.80 -8.41 40.65
N LEU A 10 0.92 -8.99 39.48
CA LEU A 10 0.34 -8.47 38.20
C LEU A 10 -1.19 -8.57 38.16
N LEU A 11 -1.78 -9.64 38.68
CA LEU A 11 -3.22 -9.82 38.71
C LEU A 11 -3.89 -9.02 39.82
N SER A 12 -3.19 -8.73 40.93
CA SER A 12 -3.72 -7.92 42.01
C SER A 12 -3.91 -6.46 41.62
N HIS A 13 -3.06 -5.94 40.73
CA HIS A 13 -3.19 -4.56 40.24
C HIS A 13 -4.47 -4.37 39.39
N TYR A 14 -4.78 -5.34 38.53
CA TYR A 14 -5.99 -5.27 37.69
C TYR A 14 -7.27 -5.69 38.39
N ALA A 15 -7.20 -6.50 39.45
CA ALA A 15 -8.37 -6.93 40.22
C ALA A 15 -8.94 -5.83 41.14
N THR A 16 -8.15 -4.80 41.42
CA THR A 16 -8.52 -3.70 42.34
C THR A 16 -8.88 -2.39 41.60
N LEU A 17 -8.62 -2.30 40.28
CA LEU A 17 -8.99 -1.10 39.50
C LEU A 17 -10.50 -1.08 39.25
N SER A 18 -11.15 -0.02 39.67
CA SER A 18 -12.54 0.29 39.27
C SER A 18 -12.61 0.59 37.78
N GLU A 19 -13.78 0.42 37.18
CA GLU A 19 -13.97 0.68 35.71
C GLU A 19 -13.48 2.06 35.27
N TRP A 20 -13.67 3.09 36.10
CA TRP A 20 -13.21 4.44 35.81
C TRP A 20 -11.69 4.56 35.85
N GLN A 21 -10.98 3.85 36.72
CA GLN A 21 -9.51 3.85 36.78
C GLN A 21 -8.93 3.20 35.54
N PHE A 22 -9.51 2.08 35.11
CA PHE A 22 -9.15 1.43 33.86
C PHE A 22 -9.39 2.33 32.64
N GLY A 23 -10.50 3.08 32.62
CA GLY A 23 -10.79 4.08 31.62
C GLY A 23 -9.80 5.25 31.60
N LEU A 24 -9.39 5.73 32.77
CA LEU A 24 -8.39 6.80 32.90
C LEU A 24 -7.00 6.35 32.48
N ASP A 25 -6.59 5.12 32.80
CA ASP A 25 -5.31 4.57 32.39
C ASP A 25 -5.24 4.42 30.86
N LYS A 26 -6.34 4.00 30.22
CA LYS A 26 -6.46 4.00 28.75
C LYS A 26 -6.32 5.40 28.15
N LEU A 27 -7.01 6.39 28.71
CA LEU A 27 -6.92 7.78 28.27
C LEU A 27 -5.52 8.37 28.48
N LEU A 28 -4.88 8.06 29.60
CA LEU A 28 -3.51 8.51 29.89
C LEU A 28 -2.52 7.91 28.90
N ASN A 29 -2.66 6.63 28.60
CA ASN A 29 -1.82 5.96 27.61
C ASN A 29 -2.03 6.54 26.22
N TYR A 30 -3.27 6.72 25.78
CA TYR A 30 -3.61 7.36 24.53
C TYR A 30 -3.03 8.80 24.43
N SER A 31 -3.11 9.58 25.51
CA SER A 31 -2.56 10.95 25.57
C SER A 31 -1.03 11.00 25.43
N LYS A 32 -0.31 9.95 25.86
CA LYS A 32 1.15 9.83 25.70
C LYS A 32 1.53 9.57 24.25
N ILE A 33 0.67 8.91 23.49
CA ILE A 33 0.84 8.53 22.11
C ILE A 33 0.68 9.75 21.19
N LEU A 34 -0.32 10.60 21.43
CA LEU A 34 -0.55 11.83 20.69
C LEU A 34 0.66 12.79 20.68
N LYS A 35 1.69 12.54 21.50
CA LYS A 35 2.88 13.36 21.65
C LYS A 35 4.15 12.84 20.97
N LYS A 36 4.12 11.68 20.31
CA LYS A 36 5.33 11.10 19.69
C LYS A 36 5.23 11.04 18.17
N PRO A 37 6.21 11.59 17.42
CA PRO A 37 6.28 11.38 15.97
C PRO A 37 6.71 9.93 15.68
N THR A 38 5.92 9.24 14.89
CA THR A 38 6.19 7.88 14.39
C THR A 38 7.17 7.93 13.22
N SER A 39 8.45 7.68 13.48
CA SER A 39 9.41 7.36 12.41
C SER A 39 10.53 6.46 12.92
N LYS A 40 10.22 5.17 13.04
CA LYS A 40 11.23 4.10 13.01
C LYS A 40 10.57 2.91 12.32
N ILE A 41 11.29 2.32 11.36
CA ILE A 41 10.91 1.03 10.76
C ILE A 41 10.72 0.06 11.93
N SER A 42 9.48 -0.28 12.21
CA SER A 42 9.18 -1.19 13.31
C SER A 42 9.58 -2.59 12.89
N ARG A 43 10.46 -3.23 13.66
CA ARG A 43 10.83 -4.64 13.49
C ARG A 43 9.81 -5.59 14.16
N ALA A 44 8.71 -5.06 14.61
CA ALA A 44 7.59 -5.81 15.18
C ALA A 44 6.28 -5.13 14.77
N ARG A 45 5.24 -5.93 14.51
CA ARG A 45 3.89 -5.47 14.21
C ARG A 45 2.86 -6.35 14.89
N ILE A 46 1.65 -5.84 15.02
CA ILE A 46 0.48 -6.60 15.46
C ILE A 46 -0.32 -7.00 14.22
N VAL A 47 -0.72 -8.26 14.14
CA VAL A 47 -1.69 -8.78 13.20
C VAL A 47 -2.86 -9.40 13.96
N TYR A 48 -4.01 -9.52 13.31
CA TYR A 48 -5.26 -9.90 13.93
C TYR A 48 -5.85 -11.12 13.24
N LEU A 49 -6.06 -12.19 14.00
CA LEU A 49 -6.83 -13.34 13.55
C LEU A 49 -8.29 -13.12 13.90
N VAL A 50 -9.17 -13.21 12.92
CA VAL A 50 -10.60 -12.91 13.02
C VAL A 50 -11.41 -14.19 12.78
N ASP A 51 -12.30 -14.48 13.68
CA ASP A 51 -13.35 -15.47 13.49
C ASP A 51 -14.51 -14.80 12.75
N ILE A 52 -14.82 -15.26 11.55
CA ILE A 52 -15.82 -14.63 10.66
C ILE A 52 -17.26 -14.82 11.13
N ASP A 53 -17.54 -15.85 11.92
CA ASP A 53 -18.89 -16.15 12.40
C ASP A 53 -19.24 -15.33 13.66
N THR A 54 -18.24 -15.09 14.49
CA THR A 54 -18.41 -14.42 15.80
C THR A 54 -17.85 -13.01 15.83
N PHE A 55 -16.98 -12.65 14.88
CA PHE A 55 -16.13 -11.45 14.89
C PHE A 55 -15.29 -11.32 16.17
N ASP A 56 -14.92 -12.46 16.78
CA ASP A 56 -13.90 -12.49 17.83
C ASP A 56 -12.52 -12.27 17.19
N ILE A 57 -11.69 -11.46 17.83
CA ILE A 57 -10.41 -11.01 17.28
C ILE A 57 -9.30 -11.37 18.25
N GLN A 58 -8.28 -12.07 17.76
CA GLN A 58 -7.10 -12.43 18.54
C GLN A 58 -5.87 -11.72 17.99
N PRO A 59 -5.24 -10.79 18.74
CA PRO A 59 -3.99 -10.15 18.30
C PRO A 59 -2.81 -11.09 18.41
N TYR A 60 -1.91 -11.02 17.42
CA TYR A 60 -0.63 -11.72 17.33
C TYR A 60 0.49 -10.73 17.11
N ARG A 61 1.60 -10.92 17.81
CA ARG A 61 2.81 -10.14 17.59
C ARG A 61 3.74 -10.85 16.63
N GLN A 62 4.04 -10.24 15.51
CA GLN A 62 5.02 -10.68 14.54
C GLN A 62 6.32 -9.88 14.66
N LYS A 63 7.44 -10.51 14.32
CA LYS A 63 8.77 -9.89 14.27
C LYS A 63 9.37 -10.07 12.89
N SER A 64 10.12 -9.07 12.45
CA SER A 64 10.87 -9.09 11.20
C SER A 64 12.34 -8.80 11.46
N LYS A 65 13.23 -9.39 10.66
CA LYS A 65 14.66 -9.08 10.64
C LYS A 65 14.99 -8.01 9.61
N ASP A 66 14.31 -8.04 8.49
CA ASP A 66 14.52 -7.23 7.30
C ASP A 66 13.46 -6.12 7.11
N GLY A 67 12.35 -6.21 7.83
CA GLY A 67 11.19 -5.31 7.67
C GLY A 67 10.24 -5.72 6.55
N ILE A 68 10.51 -6.83 5.86
CA ILE A 68 9.72 -7.32 4.72
C ILE A 68 9.07 -8.64 5.08
N THR A 69 9.87 -9.64 5.46
CA THR A 69 9.39 -10.95 5.85
C THR A 69 9.05 -11.01 7.34
N TRP A 70 7.90 -11.59 7.67
CA TRP A 70 7.38 -11.62 9.03
C TRP A 70 7.31 -13.05 9.57
N SER A 71 7.58 -13.18 10.86
CA SER A 71 7.41 -14.48 11.56
C SER A 71 5.93 -14.86 11.63
N LYS A 72 5.63 -16.15 11.89
CA LYS A 72 4.25 -16.62 12.16
C LYS A 72 3.55 -15.86 13.28
N GLY A 73 4.31 -15.21 14.16
CA GLY A 73 3.79 -14.47 15.29
C GLY A 73 3.49 -15.34 16.52
N THR A 74 3.26 -14.68 17.63
CA THR A 74 2.83 -15.26 18.91
C THR A 74 1.58 -14.55 19.40
N ALA A 75 0.60 -15.33 19.90
CA ALA A 75 -0.63 -14.78 20.43
C ALA A 75 -0.31 -13.82 21.59
N VAL A 76 -0.99 -12.68 21.58
CA VAL A 76 -0.87 -11.65 22.62
C VAL A 76 -2.07 -11.75 23.54
N SER A 77 -1.84 -11.83 24.85
CA SER A 77 -2.95 -11.77 25.79
C SER A 77 -3.62 -10.38 25.75
N MET A 78 -4.92 -10.29 25.99
CA MET A 78 -5.64 -9.00 25.97
C MET A 78 -5.11 -8.01 27.02
N SER A 79 -4.58 -8.49 28.14
CA SER A 79 -3.92 -7.66 29.15
C SER A 79 -2.59 -7.10 28.64
N SER A 80 -1.77 -7.93 27.97
CA SER A 80 -0.50 -7.50 27.41
C SER A 80 -0.69 -6.62 26.17
N PHE A 81 -1.79 -6.79 25.44
CA PHE A 81 -2.08 -6.02 24.24
C PHE A 81 -2.15 -4.51 24.53
N ALA A 82 -2.80 -4.12 25.61
CA ALA A 82 -2.87 -2.73 26.05
C ALA A 82 -1.51 -2.14 26.48
N GLU A 83 -0.55 -2.98 26.87
CA GLU A 83 0.79 -2.56 27.33
C GLU A 83 1.82 -2.42 26.18
N MET A 84 1.52 -2.94 24.98
CA MET A 84 2.42 -2.96 23.84
C MET A 84 2.45 -1.66 23.03
N LEU A 85 1.97 -0.57 23.60
CA LEU A 85 1.80 0.74 22.95
C LEU A 85 2.97 1.29 22.09
N PRO A 86 4.26 1.05 22.46
CA PRO A 86 5.37 1.59 21.65
C PRO A 86 5.53 0.93 20.29
N GLU A 87 4.95 -0.26 20.08
CA GLU A 87 5.03 -1.04 18.85
C GLU A 87 3.75 -0.92 18.00
N MET A 88 2.75 -0.20 18.51
CA MET A 88 1.43 -0.05 17.90
C MET A 88 1.34 1.20 17.05
N ASP A 89 0.69 1.09 15.89
CA ASP A 89 0.24 2.24 15.11
C ASP A 89 -1.11 2.77 15.63
N GLU A 90 -1.66 3.76 14.95
CA GLU A 90 -2.91 4.41 15.37
C GLU A 90 -4.10 3.43 15.36
N ALA A 91 -4.20 2.57 14.34
CA ALA A 91 -5.28 1.58 14.25
C ALA A 91 -5.20 0.55 15.40
N ASP A 92 -3.99 0.07 15.72
CA ASP A 92 -3.76 -0.84 16.85
C ASP A 92 -4.17 -0.22 18.17
N GLN A 93 -3.87 1.06 18.35
CA GLN A 93 -4.18 1.79 19.59
C GLN A 93 -5.68 1.97 19.78
N ILE A 94 -6.38 2.32 18.68
CA ILE A 94 -7.84 2.44 18.70
C ILE A 94 -8.48 1.07 18.96
N ALA A 95 -7.98 0.00 18.33
CA ALA A 95 -8.45 -1.35 18.57
C ALA A 95 -8.22 -1.77 20.03
N ALA A 96 -7.03 -1.50 20.59
CA ALA A 96 -6.72 -1.78 22.00
C ALA A 96 -7.66 -1.04 22.97
N ALA A 97 -8.06 0.19 22.63
CA ALA A 97 -9.03 0.95 23.40
C ALA A 97 -10.44 0.32 23.44
N LYS A 98 -10.76 -0.53 22.44
CA LYS A 98 -12.06 -1.22 22.33
C LYS A 98 -12.09 -2.61 22.98
N VAL A 99 -11.01 -3.03 23.65
CA VAL A 99 -11.01 -4.28 24.44
C VAL A 99 -12.07 -4.20 25.53
N VAL A 100 -13.01 -5.13 25.49
CA VAL A 100 -14.10 -5.22 26.47
C VAL A 100 -13.76 -6.26 27.53
N ARG A 101 -13.92 -5.91 28.80
CA ARG A 101 -13.77 -6.83 29.90
C ARG A 101 -15.11 -7.56 30.16
N VAL A 102 -15.13 -8.86 29.89
CA VAL A 102 -16.33 -9.69 30.06
C VAL A 102 -16.53 -10.04 31.53
N ASN A 103 -15.43 -10.31 32.25
CA ASN A 103 -15.41 -10.55 33.70
C ASN A 103 -14.00 -10.27 34.26
N SER A 104 -13.79 -10.51 35.54
CA SER A 104 -12.51 -10.28 36.22
C SER A 104 -11.31 -11.05 35.64
N ARG A 105 -11.54 -12.07 34.79
CA ARG A 105 -10.50 -12.94 34.24
C ARG A 105 -10.45 -12.94 32.71
N VAL A 106 -11.51 -12.50 32.03
CA VAL A 106 -11.65 -12.60 30.60
C VAL A 106 -11.88 -11.21 30.01
N ALA A 107 -10.99 -10.80 29.13
CA ALA A 107 -11.17 -9.64 28.26
C ALA A 107 -11.21 -10.14 26.81
N ARG A 108 -12.01 -9.51 25.98
CA ARG A 108 -12.18 -9.85 24.56
C ARG A 108 -12.05 -8.62 23.70
N LEU A 109 -11.56 -8.84 22.50
CA LEU A 109 -11.60 -7.90 21.40
C LEU A 109 -12.59 -8.48 20.38
N ARG A 110 -13.69 -7.80 20.14
CA ARG A 110 -14.77 -8.32 19.32
C ARG A 110 -15.61 -7.20 18.71
N GLY A 111 -16.18 -7.48 17.56
CA GLY A 111 -17.26 -6.70 16.97
C GLY A 111 -16.85 -5.95 15.72
N VAL A 112 -17.85 -5.62 14.91
CA VAL A 112 -17.71 -4.92 13.62
C VAL A 112 -17.07 -3.54 13.81
N GLU A 113 -17.31 -2.89 14.92
CA GLU A 113 -16.73 -1.58 15.26
C GLU A 113 -15.19 -1.62 15.41
N VAL A 114 -14.64 -2.76 15.90
CA VAL A 114 -13.19 -2.94 15.99
C VAL A 114 -12.63 -3.22 14.60
N LEU A 115 -13.31 -4.09 13.84
CA LEU A 115 -12.92 -4.42 12.46
C LEU A 115 -12.95 -3.18 11.57
N TYR A 116 -13.87 -2.25 11.78
CA TYR A 116 -13.89 -0.97 11.08
C TYR A 116 -12.61 -0.16 11.30
N GLU A 117 -12.07 -0.14 12.51
CA GLU A 117 -10.83 0.58 12.80
C GLU A 117 -9.59 -0.14 12.22
N LEU A 118 -9.64 -1.47 12.08
CA LEU A 118 -8.60 -2.28 11.46
C LEU A 118 -8.73 -2.36 9.93
N ALA A 119 -9.78 -1.81 9.35
CA ALA A 119 -10.01 -1.84 7.93
C ALA A 119 -8.87 -1.16 7.15
N ASP A 120 -8.59 -1.69 5.96
CA ASP A 120 -7.55 -1.21 5.03
C ASP A 120 -6.11 -1.24 5.60
N THR A 121 -5.88 -1.91 6.74
CA THR A 121 -4.53 -2.06 7.32
C THR A 121 -3.72 -3.21 6.69
N GLY A 122 -4.38 -4.17 6.04
CA GLY A 122 -3.73 -5.38 5.50
C GLY A 122 -3.17 -6.31 6.58
N ARG A 123 -3.67 -6.23 7.84
CA ARG A 123 -3.14 -7.00 8.98
C ARG A 123 -4.17 -7.88 9.66
N THR A 124 -5.26 -8.18 8.96
CA THR A 124 -6.34 -9.06 9.40
C THR A 124 -6.36 -10.35 8.60
N PHE A 125 -6.50 -11.49 9.28
CA PHE A 125 -6.44 -12.82 8.70
C PHE A 125 -7.51 -13.71 9.29
N LEU A 126 -7.87 -14.79 8.59
CA LEU A 126 -8.84 -15.76 9.10
C LEU A 126 -8.27 -16.52 10.30
N MET A 127 -9.05 -16.68 11.36
CA MET A 127 -8.59 -17.40 12.57
C MET A 127 -8.35 -18.87 12.31
N LEU A 128 -9.17 -19.51 11.48
CA LEU A 128 -9.04 -20.92 11.13
C LEU A 128 -7.94 -21.17 10.09
N GLU A 129 -7.67 -20.20 9.24
CA GLU A 129 -6.67 -20.24 8.17
C GLU A 129 -5.79 -18.97 8.24
N PRO A 130 -4.82 -18.92 9.16
CA PRO A 130 -4.04 -17.69 9.43
C PRO A 130 -3.17 -17.21 8.26
N GLU A 131 -3.05 -17.99 7.20
CA GLU A 131 -2.35 -17.65 5.96
C GLU A 131 -3.27 -16.91 4.98
N VAL A 132 -4.59 -17.03 5.16
CA VAL A 132 -5.58 -16.39 4.28
C VAL A 132 -5.89 -14.98 4.80
N PRO A 133 -5.66 -13.94 4.00
CA PRO A 133 -6.05 -12.59 4.36
C PRO A 133 -7.56 -12.48 4.56
N PHE A 134 -7.96 -11.80 5.61
CA PHE A 134 -9.33 -11.35 5.81
C PHE A 134 -9.38 -9.87 5.48
N GLU A 135 -9.79 -9.57 4.27
CA GLU A 135 -9.80 -8.21 3.76
C GLU A 135 -10.98 -7.43 4.33
N ILE A 136 -10.68 -6.34 5.02
CA ILE A 136 -11.69 -5.47 5.62
C ILE A 136 -11.60 -4.10 4.98
N HIS A 137 -12.68 -3.66 4.38
CA HIS A 137 -12.76 -2.40 3.68
C HIS A 137 -13.81 -1.48 4.32
N ARG A 138 -13.50 -0.20 4.34
CA ARG A 138 -14.47 0.85 4.64
C ARG A 138 -15.16 1.28 3.35
N ASP A 139 -16.48 1.40 3.39
CA ASP A 139 -17.24 2.07 2.35
C ASP A 139 -18.32 2.93 2.99
N ARG A 140 -18.85 3.88 2.22
CA ARG A 140 -19.94 4.75 2.65
C ARG A 140 -21.26 4.21 2.16
N LEU A 141 -22.24 4.25 3.05
CA LEU A 141 -23.61 4.06 2.64
C LEU A 141 -23.96 5.05 1.54
N ARG A 142 -24.63 4.57 0.49
CA ARG A 142 -25.01 5.37 -0.67
C ARG A 142 -26.45 5.11 -1.05
N ILE A 143 -27.16 6.17 -1.35
CA ILE A 143 -28.50 6.12 -1.91
C ILE A 143 -28.41 6.19 -3.43
N GLU A 144 -29.04 5.27 -4.10
CA GLU A 144 -29.20 5.27 -5.56
C GLU A 144 -30.65 5.54 -5.93
N VAL A 145 -30.86 6.50 -6.83
CA VAL A 145 -32.19 6.81 -7.36
C VAL A 145 -32.15 6.67 -8.87
N LYS A 146 -32.83 5.63 -9.36
CA LYS A 146 -32.94 5.32 -10.78
C LYS A 146 -34.36 5.57 -11.29
N LYS A 147 -34.47 6.02 -12.51
CA LYS A 147 -35.76 6.10 -13.21
C LYS A 147 -36.06 4.75 -13.85
N ASP A 148 -37.22 4.17 -13.53
CA ASP A 148 -37.66 2.95 -14.17
C ASP A 148 -38.22 3.20 -15.59
N SER A 149 -38.48 2.11 -16.34
CA SER A 149 -39.04 2.19 -17.70
C SER A 149 -40.46 2.78 -17.74
N GLY A 150 -41.16 2.74 -16.62
CA GLY A 150 -42.51 3.32 -16.45
C GLY A 150 -42.49 4.81 -16.09
N GLY A 151 -41.32 5.43 -15.93
CA GLY A 151 -41.18 6.86 -15.59
C GLY A 151 -41.26 7.17 -14.10
N SER A 152 -41.39 6.15 -13.24
CA SER A 152 -41.32 6.27 -11.79
C SER A 152 -39.87 6.25 -11.32
N TYR A 153 -39.60 6.71 -10.11
CA TYR A 153 -38.29 6.68 -9.48
C TYR A 153 -38.23 5.57 -8.43
N GLU A 154 -37.19 4.75 -8.51
CA GLU A 154 -36.90 3.73 -7.52
C GLU A 154 -35.70 4.14 -6.68
N THR A 155 -35.86 4.08 -5.35
CA THR A 155 -34.81 4.41 -4.38
C THR A 155 -34.27 3.12 -3.79
N THR A 156 -32.96 2.91 -3.93
CA THR A 156 -32.23 1.76 -3.41
C THR A 156 -31.01 2.22 -2.63
N THR A 157 -30.40 1.31 -1.87
CA THR A 157 -29.13 1.52 -1.19
C THR A 157 -28.14 0.44 -1.60
N ASN A 158 -26.84 0.72 -1.46
CA ASN A 158 -25.76 -0.24 -1.79
C ASN A 158 -25.63 -1.38 -0.77
N ILE A 159 -26.45 -1.40 0.28
CA ILE A 159 -26.56 -2.48 1.26
C ILE A 159 -28.03 -2.83 1.50
N ASP A 160 -28.32 -4.06 1.93
CA ASP A 160 -29.63 -4.39 2.45
C ASP A 160 -29.76 -3.88 3.89
N PHE A 161 -30.46 -2.75 4.01
CA PHE A 161 -30.63 -2.04 5.26
C PHE A 161 -31.46 -2.83 6.29
N ALA A 162 -32.47 -3.57 5.83
CA ALA A 162 -33.42 -4.23 6.72
C ALA A 162 -32.79 -5.41 7.48
N GLU A 163 -31.82 -6.09 6.89
CA GLU A 163 -31.17 -7.26 7.46
C GLU A 163 -30.03 -6.86 8.41
N ASN A 164 -29.23 -5.86 8.02
CA ASN A 164 -28.02 -5.48 8.74
C ASN A 164 -28.28 -4.68 10.05
N LEU A 165 -29.29 -3.83 10.08
CA LEU A 165 -29.59 -3.01 11.26
C LEU A 165 -30.19 -3.74 12.46
N ARG A 166 -30.52 -5.00 12.31
CA ARG A 166 -31.03 -5.79 13.46
C ARG A 166 -29.95 -6.12 14.47
N THR A 167 -28.68 -6.11 14.08
CA THR A 167 -27.55 -6.50 14.89
C THR A 167 -26.80 -5.33 15.51
N ASP A 168 -26.62 -4.23 14.76
CA ASP A 168 -25.96 -3.00 15.21
C ASP A 168 -26.55 -1.78 14.51
N PRO A 169 -27.03 -0.76 15.23
CA PRO A 169 -27.64 0.44 14.63
C PRO A 169 -26.62 1.36 13.94
N HIS A 170 -25.33 1.24 14.26
CA HIS A 170 -24.27 2.12 13.78
C HIS A 170 -23.36 1.51 12.73
N TYR A 171 -23.42 0.19 12.54
CA TYR A 171 -22.59 -0.51 11.57
C TYR A 171 -23.43 -1.49 10.77
N ALA A 172 -23.35 -1.37 9.45
CA ALA A 172 -23.79 -2.40 8.54
C ALA A 172 -22.58 -3.01 7.85
N PHE A 173 -22.70 -4.24 7.38
CA PHE A 173 -21.61 -4.91 6.70
C PHE A 173 -22.13 -5.85 5.60
N LYS A 174 -21.25 -6.11 4.64
CA LYS A 174 -21.44 -7.12 3.61
C LYS A 174 -20.21 -8.04 3.65
N LEU A 175 -20.45 -9.33 3.80
CA LEU A 175 -19.42 -10.36 3.74
C LEU A 175 -19.51 -11.08 2.38
N ASP A 176 -18.39 -11.18 1.68
CA ASP A 176 -18.27 -11.87 0.40
C ASP A 176 -16.98 -12.71 0.42
N GLY A 177 -17.11 -13.99 0.73
CA GLY A 177 -15.98 -14.86 1.01
C GLY A 177 -15.12 -14.36 2.18
N SER A 178 -13.86 -14.02 1.92
CA SER A 178 -12.92 -13.46 2.88
C SER A 178 -12.85 -11.92 2.86
N ILE A 179 -13.77 -11.27 2.16
CA ILE A 179 -13.84 -9.81 2.03
C ILE A 179 -15.02 -9.27 2.82
N LEU A 180 -14.75 -8.43 3.81
CA LEU A 180 -15.74 -7.76 4.63
C LEU A 180 -15.77 -6.27 4.30
N THR A 181 -16.88 -5.78 3.79
CA THR A 181 -17.10 -4.34 3.61
C THR A 181 -17.96 -3.80 4.75
N ILE A 182 -17.47 -2.81 5.46
CA ILE A 182 -18.15 -2.22 6.62
C ILE A 182 -18.59 -0.79 6.33
N TYR A 183 -19.83 -0.51 6.65
CA TYR A 183 -20.49 0.79 6.51
C TYR A 183 -20.77 1.34 7.90
N LYS A 184 -20.13 2.44 8.25
CA LYS A 184 -20.44 3.15 9.49
C LYS A 184 -21.64 4.07 9.24
N ILE A 185 -22.67 3.98 10.08
CA ILE A 185 -23.94 4.68 9.94
C ILE A 185 -24.12 5.62 11.14
N THR A 186 -24.27 6.89 10.87
CA THR A 186 -24.59 7.91 11.89
C THR A 186 -26.07 7.90 12.21
N ASP A 187 -26.46 8.47 13.37
CA ASP A 187 -27.88 8.60 13.76
C ASP A 187 -28.70 9.36 12.71
N LYS A 188 -28.12 10.34 12.05
CA LYS A 188 -28.79 11.10 10.98
C LYS A 188 -29.00 10.25 9.75
N GLU A 189 -27.96 9.52 9.30
CA GLU A 189 -28.07 8.60 8.19
C GLU A 189 -29.10 7.52 8.47
N HIS A 190 -29.10 6.96 9.68
CA HIS A 190 -30.09 5.98 10.11
C HIS A 190 -31.51 6.53 9.97
N LYS A 191 -31.74 7.75 10.41
CA LYS A 191 -33.08 8.39 10.32
C LYS A 191 -33.52 8.64 8.89
N VAL A 192 -32.60 9.06 8.03
CA VAL A 192 -32.87 9.24 6.59
C VAL A 192 -33.27 7.91 5.96
N LEU A 193 -32.52 6.82 6.28
CA LEU A 193 -32.80 5.49 5.76
C LEU A 193 -34.14 4.93 6.21
N GLU A 194 -34.50 5.10 7.49
CA GLU A 194 -35.85 4.73 7.97
C GLU A 194 -36.95 5.39 7.15
N LEU A 195 -36.80 6.69 6.89
CA LEU A 195 -37.80 7.46 6.11
C LEU A 195 -37.84 6.99 4.66
N LEU A 196 -36.69 6.76 4.02
CA LEU A 196 -36.60 6.31 2.63
C LEU A 196 -37.11 4.88 2.45
N ASN A 197 -36.89 3.99 3.42
CA ASN A 197 -37.38 2.63 3.35
C ASN A 197 -38.91 2.53 3.21
N ASN A 198 -39.64 3.56 3.69
CA ASN A 198 -41.07 3.65 3.53
C ASN A 198 -41.53 4.22 2.15
N ILE A 199 -40.53 4.71 1.34
CA ILE A 199 -40.81 5.40 0.07
C ILE A 199 -39.91 4.82 -1.03
N ARG A 200 -40.03 3.52 -1.28
CA ARG A 200 -39.19 2.85 -2.28
C ARG A 200 -39.50 3.20 -3.72
N LYS A 201 -40.75 3.47 -4.04
CA LYS A 201 -41.20 3.87 -5.38
C LYS A 201 -41.96 5.19 -5.33
N LEU A 202 -41.60 6.09 -6.23
CA LEU A 202 -42.16 7.42 -6.34
C LEU A 202 -42.63 7.66 -7.77
N PRO A 203 -43.81 8.27 -7.98
CA PRO A 203 -44.33 8.62 -9.30
C PRO A 203 -43.45 9.71 -9.95
N GLY A 204 -43.46 9.79 -11.28
CA GLY A 204 -42.67 10.76 -12.04
C GLY A 204 -42.93 12.23 -11.66
N GLU A 205 -44.14 12.54 -11.16
CA GLU A 205 -44.51 13.86 -10.65
C GLU A 205 -43.69 14.31 -9.45
N ALA A 206 -43.17 13.37 -8.66
CA ALA A 206 -42.33 13.67 -7.51
C ALA A 206 -40.91 14.20 -7.87
N LYS A 207 -40.54 14.26 -9.15
CA LYS A 207 -39.22 14.62 -9.65
C LYS A 207 -38.61 15.83 -8.97
N SER A 208 -39.31 16.97 -8.98
CA SER A 208 -38.76 18.24 -8.48
C SER A 208 -38.52 18.21 -6.98
N LYS A 209 -39.46 17.65 -6.23
CA LYS A 209 -39.38 17.54 -4.78
C LYS A 209 -38.29 16.48 -4.37
N LEU A 210 -38.21 15.39 -5.13
CA LEU A 210 -37.20 14.38 -4.90
C LEU A 210 -35.78 14.93 -5.15
N ALA A 211 -35.56 15.69 -6.24
CA ALA A 211 -34.30 16.33 -6.52
C ALA A 211 -33.85 17.29 -5.40
N GLU A 212 -34.76 18.11 -4.88
CA GLU A 212 -34.52 19.00 -3.73
C GLU A 212 -34.14 18.22 -2.47
N ILE A 213 -34.85 17.12 -2.16
CA ILE A 213 -34.54 16.25 -1.01
C ILE A 213 -33.17 15.64 -1.18
N LEU A 214 -32.83 15.07 -2.35
CA LEU A 214 -31.54 14.42 -2.62
C LEU A 214 -30.38 15.42 -2.51
N GLU A 215 -30.57 16.66 -2.94
CA GLU A 215 -29.60 17.73 -2.79
C GLU A 215 -29.36 18.03 -1.30
N ASN A 216 -30.39 18.18 -0.51
CA ASN A 216 -30.31 18.50 0.91
C ASN A 216 -29.67 17.39 1.73
N ILE A 217 -29.94 16.11 1.43
CA ILE A 217 -29.36 14.98 2.18
C ILE A 217 -27.95 14.61 1.72
N SER A 218 -27.49 15.08 0.57
CA SER A 218 -26.18 14.73 -0.01
C SER A 218 -24.97 15.15 0.83
N GLY A 219 -25.18 16.09 1.76
CA GLY A 219 -24.19 16.49 2.76
C GLY A 219 -24.04 15.49 3.91
N GLU A 220 -24.98 14.58 4.11
CA GLU A 220 -24.95 13.55 5.14
C GLU A 220 -24.69 12.17 4.49
N ILE A 221 -25.45 11.81 3.47
CA ILE A 221 -25.35 10.52 2.77
C ILE A 221 -25.00 10.76 1.30
N PRO A 222 -23.99 10.07 0.76
CA PRO A 222 -23.72 10.08 -0.67
C PRO A 222 -24.93 9.63 -1.50
N VAL A 223 -25.24 10.37 -2.55
CA VAL A 223 -26.37 10.12 -3.44
C VAL A 223 -25.89 9.93 -4.88
N SER A 224 -26.40 8.91 -5.54
CA SER A 224 -26.19 8.65 -6.96
C SER A 224 -27.53 8.82 -7.69
N SER A 225 -27.66 9.85 -8.53
CA SER A 225 -28.91 10.09 -9.25
C SER A 225 -28.73 11.01 -10.46
N GLU A 226 -29.40 10.68 -11.55
CA GLU A 226 -29.50 11.59 -12.71
C GLU A 226 -30.21 12.90 -12.39
N LEU A 227 -31.04 12.93 -11.37
CA LEU A 227 -31.77 14.13 -10.94
C LEU A 227 -30.84 15.25 -10.48
N LEU A 228 -29.64 14.90 -10.01
CA LEU A 228 -28.64 15.85 -9.54
C LEU A 228 -27.84 16.52 -10.68
N LYS A 229 -27.99 16.11 -11.95
CA LYS A 229 -27.30 16.72 -13.09
C LYS A 229 -27.54 18.21 -13.23
N SER A 230 -28.75 18.66 -12.94
CA SER A 230 -29.21 20.06 -13.05
C SER A 230 -29.30 20.78 -11.70
N SER A 231 -28.81 20.17 -10.62
CA SER A 231 -28.78 20.78 -9.28
C SER A 231 -27.90 22.04 -9.28
N SER A 232 -28.43 23.16 -8.82
CA SER A 232 -27.73 24.44 -8.71
C SER A 232 -27.18 24.72 -7.31
N GLY A 233 -27.62 23.97 -6.29
CA GLY A 233 -27.20 24.15 -4.90
C GLY A 233 -25.86 23.48 -4.54
N LEU A 234 -25.39 22.56 -5.38
CA LEU A 234 -24.11 21.87 -5.16
C LEU A 234 -23.04 22.32 -6.15
N GLU A 235 -21.88 22.68 -5.65
CA GLU A 235 -20.71 22.98 -6.47
C GLU A 235 -20.30 21.73 -7.27
N ALA A 236 -20.10 21.89 -8.58
CA ALA A 236 -19.76 20.80 -9.46
C ALA A 236 -18.23 20.52 -9.46
N LEU A 237 -17.87 19.26 -9.31
CA LEU A 237 -16.49 18.76 -9.40
C LEU A 237 -16.40 17.72 -10.51
N LYS A 238 -15.44 17.87 -11.41
CA LYS A 238 -15.13 16.87 -12.41
C LYS A 238 -14.37 15.73 -11.74
N ALA A 239 -14.87 14.50 -11.87
CA ALA A 239 -14.24 13.33 -11.29
C ALA A 239 -12.92 12.99 -11.96
N SER A 240 -12.02 12.34 -11.21
CA SER A 240 -10.89 11.60 -11.76
C SER A 240 -11.43 10.35 -12.46
N SER A 241 -10.86 10.04 -13.65
CA SER A 241 -11.14 8.79 -14.36
C SER A 241 -10.00 7.78 -14.22
N LYS A 242 -9.03 8.05 -13.35
CA LYS A 242 -7.91 7.14 -13.11
C LYS A 242 -8.36 5.90 -12.35
N ILE A 243 -7.77 4.78 -12.74
CA ILE A 243 -7.97 3.52 -12.02
C ILE A 243 -7.02 3.48 -10.83
N THR A 244 -7.53 3.25 -9.65
CA THR A 244 -6.76 3.10 -8.42
C THR A 244 -6.55 1.62 -8.13
N PHE A 245 -5.29 1.21 -7.99
CA PHE A 245 -4.90 -0.13 -7.61
C PHE A 245 -4.46 -0.11 -6.15
N GLN A 246 -5.24 -0.72 -5.28
CA GLN A 246 -4.90 -0.88 -3.88
C GLN A 246 -4.20 -2.21 -3.70
N ILE A 247 -2.98 -2.18 -3.16
CA ILE A 247 -2.12 -3.35 -2.96
C ILE A 247 -2.04 -3.63 -1.46
N ILE A 248 -2.48 -4.81 -1.04
CA ILE A 248 -2.55 -5.23 0.36
C ILE A 248 -1.67 -6.46 0.55
N PRO A 249 -0.58 -6.38 1.34
CA PRO A 249 0.29 -7.54 1.59
C PRO A 249 -0.40 -8.57 2.51
N ASP A 250 -0.05 -9.84 2.34
CA ASP A 250 -0.39 -10.92 3.27
C ASP A 250 0.33 -10.77 4.63
N SER A 251 0.07 -11.71 5.56
CA SER A 251 0.67 -11.68 6.90
C SER A 251 2.20 -11.76 6.90
N SER A 252 2.78 -12.42 5.90
CA SER A 252 4.23 -12.57 5.74
C SER A 252 4.85 -11.49 4.88
N ALA A 253 4.03 -10.72 4.15
CA ALA A 253 4.41 -9.80 3.09
C ALA A 253 5.17 -10.49 1.92
N THR A 254 4.79 -11.75 1.64
CA THR A 254 5.30 -12.55 0.53
C THR A 254 4.32 -12.63 -0.63
N GLU A 255 3.05 -12.44 -0.35
CA GLU A 255 1.96 -12.32 -1.33
C GLU A 255 1.24 -10.98 -1.16
N PHE A 256 0.67 -10.49 -2.25
CA PHE A 256 0.02 -9.19 -2.33
C PHE A 256 -1.31 -9.33 -3.04
N ASN A 257 -2.38 -9.01 -2.33
CA ASN A 257 -3.70 -8.90 -2.92
C ASN A 257 -3.88 -7.50 -3.51
N VAL A 258 -4.33 -7.44 -4.75
CA VAL A 258 -4.55 -6.19 -5.47
C VAL A 258 -5.99 -6.09 -5.89
N ARG A 259 -6.62 -4.96 -5.63
CA ARG A 259 -7.95 -4.62 -6.14
C ARG A 259 -7.94 -3.32 -6.94
N ALA A 260 -8.77 -3.25 -8.00
CA ALA A 260 -8.90 -2.08 -8.83
C ALA A 260 -10.28 -1.42 -8.69
N PHE A 261 -10.28 -0.10 -8.55
CA PHE A 261 -11.49 0.74 -8.48
C PHE A 261 -11.20 2.17 -8.97
N VAL A 262 -12.22 2.99 -9.09
CA VAL A 262 -12.07 4.44 -9.30
C VAL A 262 -12.39 5.18 -8.01
N ARG A 263 -11.51 6.09 -7.61
CA ARG A 263 -11.77 7.08 -6.56
C ARG A 263 -12.13 8.40 -7.24
N PRO A 264 -13.40 8.81 -7.21
CA PRO A 264 -13.88 9.92 -8.03
C PRO A 264 -13.20 11.27 -7.72
N ALA A 265 -12.80 11.48 -6.45
CA ALA A 265 -12.13 12.70 -6.04
C ALA A 265 -11.18 12.45 -4.86
N GLU A 266 -10.12 13.22 -4.76
CA GLU A 266 -9.22 13.21 -3.61
C GLU A 266 -9.94 13.73 -2.35
N GLY A 267 -9.90 12.96 -1.26
CA GLY A 267 -10.64 13.25 -0.02
C GLY A 267 -12.12 12.87 -0.09
N CYS A 268 -12.52 12.10 -1.11
CA CYS A 268 -13.78 11.39 -1.17
C CYS A 268 -13.57 9.94 -0.73
N GLU A 269 -14.35 9.47 0.22
CA GLU A 269 -14.27 8.10 0.73
C GLU A 269 -14.94 7.07 -0.19
N LEU A 270 -15.67 7.53 -1.21
CA LEU A 270 -16.34 6.63 -2.15
C LEU A 270 -15.37 5.94 -3.09
N THR A 271 -15.59 4.67 -3.29
CA THR A 271 -15.00 3.87 -4.35
C THR A 271 -16.08 3.36 -5.29
N VAL A 272 -15.80 3.32 -6.58
CA VAL A 272 -16.76 2.89 -7.61
C VAL A 272 -16.08 1.98 -8.62
N ALA A 273 -16.84 1.07 -9.21
CA ALA A 273 -16.36 0.25 -10.29
C ALA A 273 -16.10 1.10 -11.56
N PRO A 274 -14.98 0.87 -12.28
CA PRO A 274 -14.64 1.64 -13.48
C PRO A 274 -15.73 1.56 -14.55
N GLY A 275 -16.23 2.71 -14.98
CA GLY A 275 -17.24 2.80 -16.04
C GLY A 275 -18.63 2.27 -15.70
N GLU A 276 -18.90 1.89 -14.45
CA GLU A 276 -20.18 1.35 -13.99
C GLU A 276 -20.96 2.36 -13.15
N GLY A 277 -22.29 2.15 -13.06
CA GLY A 277 -23.19 2.97 -12.24
C GLY A 277 -23.64 4.25 -12.93
N LEU A 278 -24.01 5.26 -12.14
CA LEU A 278 -24.46 6.56 -12.64
C LEU A 278 -23.28 7.53 -12.79
N ASP A 279 -23.42 8.44 -13.75
CA ASP A 279 -22.41 9.47 -14.06
C ASP A 279 -22.40 10.66 -13.09
N THR A 280 -23.42 10.77 -12.24
CA THR A 280 -23.55 11.88 -11.30
C THR A 280 -23.70 11.36 -9.87
N LEU A 281 -22.77 11.80 -9.02
CA LEU A 281 -22.75 11.52 -7.59
C LEU A 281 -22.81 12.84 -6.81
N ALA A 282 -23.43 12.84 -5.64
CA ALA A 282 -23.27 13.91 -4.66
C ALA A 282 -22.71 13.31 -3.38
N ALA A 283 -21.61 13.85 -2.88
CA ALA A 283 -20.93 13.35 -1.70
C ALA A 283 -20.06 14.42 -1.06
N LEU A 284 -19.59 14.14 0.16
CA LEU A 284 -18.59 14.97 0.82
C LEU A 284 -17.22 14.78 0.18
N VAL A 285 -16.61 15.88 -0.23
CA VAL A 285 -15.22 15.97 -0.65
C VAL A 285 -14.53 16.97 0.26
N LYS A 286 -13.53 16.52 1.03
CA LYS A 286 -12.83 17.36 2.02
C LYS A 286 -13.82 18.10 2.95
N ARG A 287 -14.86 17.39 3.43
CA ARG A 287 -15.94 17.86 4.32
C ARG A 287 -16.93 18.88 3.69
N LYS A 288 -16.93 19.04 2.38
CA LYS A 288 -17.86 19.92 1.66
C LYS A 288 -18.74 19.09 0.73
N PRO A 289 -20.07 19.26 0.74
CA PRO A 289 -20.94 18.55 -0.19
C PRO A 289 -20.69 19.05 -1.61
N MET A 290 -20.38 18.13 -2.51
CA MET A 290 -20.02 18.40 -3.89
C MET A 290 -20.83 17.52 -4.83
N ARG A 291 -21.16 18.05 -6.00
CA ARG A 291 -21.69 17.26 -7.11
C ARG A 291 -20.54 16.79 -7.99
N ILE A 292 -20.31 15.50 -7.99
CA ILE A 292 -19.20 14.85 -8.69
C ILE A 292 -19.69 14.33 -10.04
N LEU A 293 -19.12 14.83 -11.11
CA LEU A 293 -19.47 14.46 -12.49
C LEU A 293 -18.41 13.47 -13.01
N ARG A 294 -18.80 12.20 -13.13
CA ARG A 294 -17.96 11.11 -13.64
C ARG A 294 -17.99 11.07 -15.17
N ASN A 295 -16.88 10.69 -15.75
CA ASN A 295 -16.81 10.35 -17.17
C ASN A 295 -16.70 8.83 -17.33
N LEU A 296 -17.83 8.14 -17.36
CA LEU A 296 -17.91 6.68 -17.44
C LEU A 296 -17.19 6.11 -18.68
N GLN A 297 -17.22 6.84 -19.81
CA GLN A 297 -16.53 6.40 -21.04
C GLN A 297 -15.02 6.47 -20.85
N ALA A 298 -14.49 7.54 -20.24
CA ALA A 298 -13.08 7.66 -19.97
C ALA A 298 -12.60 6.63 -18.91
N GLU A 299 -13.40 6.37 -17.89
CA GLU A 299 -13.12 5.34 -16.91
C GLU A 299 -13.07 3.95 -17.55
N LYS A 300 -14.05 3.64 -18.43
CA LYS A 300 -14.10 2.39 -19.18
C LYS A 300 -12.89 2.25 -20.12
N ALA A 301 -12.56 3.28 -20.86
CA ALA A 301 -11.40 3.26 -21.75
C ALA A 301 -10.07 3.08 -20.98
N ASN A 302 -9.92 3.77 -19.85
CA ASN A 302 -8.76 3.60 -18.98
C ASN A 302 -8.69 2.18 -18.41
N TRP A 303 -9.83 1.60 -18.03
CA TRP A 303 -9.90 0.23 -17.54
C TRP A 303 -9.53 -0.79 -18.63
N GLU A 304 -10.09 -0.64 -19.83
CA GLU A 304 -9.78 -1.51 -20.99
C GLU A 304 -8.27 -1.46 -21.31
N GLN A 305 -7.69 -0.25 -21.35
CA GLN A 305 -6.26 -0.09 -21.57
C GLN A 305 -5.41 -0.71 -20.46
N MET A 306 -5.84 -0.62 -19.19
CA MET A 306 -5.15 -1.25 -18.07
C MET A 306 -5.30 -2.77 -18.10
N SER A 307 -6.49 -3.29 -18.37
CA SER A 307 -6.76 -4.74 -18.44
C SER A 307 -5.87 -5.39 -19.50
N GLU A 308 -5.72 -4.76 -20.68
CA GLU A 308 -4.82 -5.24 -21.75
C GLU A 308 -3.35 -5.32 -21.26
N LYS A 309 -2.86 -4.27 -20.57
CA LYS A 309 -1.50 -4.23 -20.02
C LYS A 309 -1.26 -5.26 -18.90
N LEU A 310 -2.31 -5.59 -18.18
CA LEU A 310 -2.27 -6.50 -17.02
C LEU A 310 -2.68 -7.94 -17.37
N GLU A 311 -2.90 -8.24 -18.65
CA GLU A 311 -3.34 -9.57 -19.13
C GLU A 311 -2.34 -10.68 -18.75
N GLU A 312 -1.05 -10.37 -18.69
CA GLU A 312 -0.02 -11.32 -18.24
C GLU A 312 -0.06 -11.65 -16.74
N PHE A 313 -0.73 -10.80 -15.94
CA PHE A 313 -0.97 -11.05 -14.52
C PHE A 313 -2.32 -11.74 -14.41
N SER A 314 -2.32 -13.04 -14.11
CA SER A 314 -3.57 -13.79 -13.95
C SER A 314 -4.45 -13.15 -12.88
N ALA A 315 -5.68 -12.79 -13.24
CA ALA A 315 -6.68 -12.37 -12.27
C ALA A 315 -7.07 -13.57 -11.37
N TRP A 316 -7.34 -13.30 -10.10
CA TRP A 316 -7.84 -14.32 -9.17
C TRP A 316 -9.26 -14.77 -9.58
N GLU A 317 -9.65 -16.02 -9.25
CA GLU A 317 -10.97 -16.57 -9.58
C GLU A 317 -12.18 -15.80 -9.01
N GLY A 318 -11.92 -14.76 -8.19
CA GLY A 318 -12.94 -13.92 -7.55
C GLY A 318 -13.48 -12.74 -8.38
N GLY A 319 -12.98 -12.50 -9.59
CA GLY A 319 -13.48 -11.43 -10.46
C GLY A 319 -12.41 -10.68 -11.26
N ASP A 320 -12.84 -9.90 -12.25
CA ASP A 320 -12.01 -9.22 -13.24
C ASP A 320 -11.08 -8.12 -12.69
N ARG A 321 -11.14 -7.82 -11.39
CA ARG A 321 -10.45 -6.67 -10.77
C ARG A 321 -9.68 -7.04 -9.51
N LEU A 322 -9.37 -8.32 -9.33
CA LEU A 322 -8.66 -8.85 -8.17
C LEU A 322 -7.47 -9.69 -8.64
N TRP A 323 -6.32 -9.53 -8.01
CA TRP A 323 -5.09 -10.30 -8.25
C TRP A 323 -4.47 -10.72 -6.94
N THR A 324 -3.83 -11.88 -6.94
CA THR A 324 -2.90 -12.30 -5.89
C THR A 324 -1.53 -12.48 -6.53
N LEU A 325 -0.54 -11.73 -6.07
CA LEU A 325 0.78 -11.62 -6.67
C LEU A 325 1.86 -11.95 -5.63
N ASP A 326 2.85 -12.74 -6.00
CA ASP A 326 4.08 -12.85 -5.20
C ASP A 326 4.90 -11.55 -5.27
N THR A 327 5.98 -11.45 -4.51
CA THR A 327 6.81 -10.23 -4.44
C THR A 327 7.35 -9.84 -5.82
N MET A 328 7.79 -10.80 -6.64
CA MET A 328 8.34 -10.53 -7.97
C MET A 328 7.26 -9.97 -8.90
N ARG A 329 6.14 -10.66 -8.97
CA ARG A 329 4.99 -10.23 -9.78
C ARG A 329 4.41 -8.91 -9.31
N CYS A 330 4.39 -8.66 -8.00
CA CYS A 330 3.96 -7.37 -7.46
C CYS A 330 4.87 -6.22 -7.90
N LEU A 331 6.19 -6.41 -7.88
CA LEU A 331 7.15 -5.42 -8.34
C LEU A 331 7.02 -5.15 -9.86
N GLU A 332 6.85 -6.19 -10.68
CA GLU A 332 6.59 -6.07 -12.13
C GLU A 332 5.27 -5.35 -12.39
N PHE A 333 4.23 -5.71 -11.66
CA PHE A 333 2.92 -5.06 -11.71
C PHE A 333 3.02 -3.56 -11.40
N MET A 334 3.76 -3.19 -10.35
CA MET A 334 4.00 -1.79 -9.99
C MET A 334 4.73 -1.01 -11.10
N GLU A 335 5.71 -1.64 -11.80
CA GLU A 335 6.38 -1.00 -12.93
C GLU A 335 5.41 -0.76 -14.09
N THR A 336 4.56 -1.74 -14.41
CA THR A 336 3.51 -1.60 -15.44
C THR A 336 2.55 -0.45 -15.09
N LEU A 337 2.12 -0.34 -13.82
CA LEU A 337 1.30 0.77 -13.35
C LEU A 337 2.02 2.12 -13.42
N ARG A 338 3.33 2.15 -13.12
CA ARG A 338 4.13 3.36 -13.19
C ARG A 338 4.24 3.90 -14.61
N GLU A 339 4.40 3.03 -15.60
CA GLU A 339 4.37 3.42 -17.01
C GLU A 339 3.01 4.00 -17.42
N ALA A 340 1.95 3.52 -16.80
CA ALA A 340 0.57 3.97 -17.01
C ALA A 340 0.11 5.08 -16.04
N SER A 341 1.01 5.79 -15.37
CA SER A 341 0.72 6.77 -14.30
C SER A 341 -0.24 7.91 -14.69
N LYS A 342 -0.48 8.11 -15.98
CA LYS A 342 -1.51 9.06 -16.47
C LYS A 342 -2.94 8.56 -16.22
N ILE A 343 -3.15 7.25 -16.24
CA ILE A 343 -4.46 6.59 -16.14
C ILE A 343 -4.59 5.66 -14.94
N ALA A 344 -3.51 5.41 -14.20
CA ALA A 344 -3.47 4.54 -13.03
C ALA A 344 -2.77 5.22 -11.85
N ASP A 345 -3.24 4.92 -10.63
CA ASP A 345 -2.62 5.30 -9.36
C ASP A 345 -2.49 4.07 -8.45
N ILE A 346 -1.50 4.07 -7.54
CA ILE A 346 -1.26 2.99 -6.58
C ILE A 346 -1.56 3.49 -5.17
N GLU A 347 -2.35 2.71 -4.43
CA GLU A 347 -2.69 2.95 -3.03
C GLU A 347 -2.19 1.80 -2.15
N TRP A 348 -1.60 2.13 -1.00
CA TRP A 348 -1.09 1.18 -0.02
C TRP A 348 -1.74 1.40 1.33
N PRO A 349 -1.95 0.34 2.12
CA PRO A 349 -2.25 0.47 3.54
C PRO A 349 -1.13 1.22 4.27
N GLU A 350 -1.46 1.88 5.36
CA GLU A 350 -0.48 2.60 6.16
C GLU A 350 0.59 1.63 6.71
N GLY A 351 1.87 1.98 6.52
CA GLY A 351 3.02 1.18 6.96
C GLY A 351 3.38 -0.04 6.11
N ALA A 352 2.66 -0.32 5.03
CA ALA A 352 2.82 -1.53 4.21
C ALA A 352 3.20 -1.22 2.75
N LYS A 353 4.18 -0.35 2.52
CA LYS A 353 4.52 0.11 1.18
C LYS A 353 5.80 -0.52 0.66
N LEU A 354 5.75 -1.23 -0.48
CA LEU A 354 6.94 -1.46 -1.30
C LEU A 354 7.27 -0.19 -2.09
N THR A 355 8.54 0.12 -2.21
CA THR A 355 8.98 1.29 -2.97
C THR A 355 9.99 0.85 -4.02
N VAL A 356 9.68 1.10 -5.29
CA VAL A 356 10.64 0.92 -6.38
C VAL A 356 11.25 2.28 -6.72
N ARG A 357 12.58 2.36 -6.72
CA ARG A 357 13.29 3.59 -7.09
C ARG A 357 13.00 3.96 -8.53
N ARG A 358 12.85 5.26 -8.80
CA ARG A 358 12.33 5.78 -10.09
C ARG A 358 13.15 5.45 -11.32
N ALA A 359 14.46 5.32 -11.18
CA ALA A 359 15.35 5.03 -12.31
C ALA A 359 15.94 3.63 -12.19
N PRO A 360 15.83 2.79 -13.23
CA PRO A 360 16.56 1.52 -13.26
C PRO A 360 18.07 1.78 -13.28
N ILE A 361 18.82 0.97 -12.55
CA ILE A 361 20.28 1.00 -12.61
C ILE A 361 20.75 0.45 -13.96
N SER A 362 21.59 1.21 -14.62
CA SER A 362 22.13 0.89 -15.94
C SER A 362 23.64 1.10 -16.00
N PHE A 363 24.28 0.82 -17.13
CA PHE A 363 25.74 0.97 -17.26
C PHE A 363 26.30 2.37 -16.92
N PRO A 364 25.66 3.49 -17.27
CA PRO A 364 26.11 4.82 -16.87
C PRO A 364 26.23 5.05 -15.36
N ASP A 365 25.49 4.28 -14.56
CA ASP A 365 25.49 4.38 -13.11
C ASP A 365 26.63 3.59 -12.45
N LEU A 366 27.30 2.72 -13.23
CA LEU A 366 28.40 1.89 -12.77
C LEU A 366 29.74 2.59 -13.00
N ARG A 367 30.52 2.73 -11.94
CA ARG A 367 31.90 3.24 -11.96
C ARG A 367 32.84 2.15 -11.47
N LEU A 368 33.72 1.70 -12.33
CA LEU A 368 34.70 0.65 -12.02
C LEU A 368 36.12 1.16 -12.13
N LYS A 369 36.95 0.76 -11.18
CA LYS A 369 38.40 0.90 -11.19
C LYS A 369 39.02 -0.49 -11.18
N VAL A 370 39.93 -0.74 -12.10
CA VAL A 370 40.65 -2.02 -12.23
C VAL A 370 42.12 -1.76 -11.96
N ASN A 371 42.68 -2.40 -10.96
CA ASN A 371 44.10 -2.35 -10.66
C ASN A 371 44.72 -3.74 -10.93
N SER A 372 45.90 -3.78 -11.55
CA SER A 372 46.63 -5.02 -11.75
C SER A 372 47.49 -5.34 -10.52
N VAL A 373 47.28 -6.51 -9.93
CA VAL A 373 48.02 -6.97 -8.76
C VAL A 373 48.49 -8.41 -9.06
N ASP A 374 49.78 -8.59 -9.30
CA ASP A 374 50.40 -9.88 -9.65
C ASP A 374 49.61 -10.67 -10.72
N ARG A 375 49.01 -11.81 -10.36
CA ARG A 375 48.21 -12.69 -11.25
C ARG A 375 46.74 -12.35 -11.26
N TRP A 376 46.33 -11.28 -10.56
CA TRP A 376 44.96 -10.90 -10.37
C TRP A 376 44.70 -9.48 -10.83
N PHE A 377 43.43 -9.18 -11.17
CA PHE A 377 42.90 -7.82 -11.23
C PHE A 377 42.12 -7.57 -9.94
N SER A 378 42.46 -6.51 -9.21
CA SER A 378 41.66 -6.01 -8.11
C SER A 378 40.62 -5.03 -8.68
N LEU A 379 39.36 -5.31 -8.42
CA LEU A 379 38.24 -4.50 -8.89
C LEU A 379 37.67 -3.71 -7.72
N ASP A 380 37.66 -2.41 -7.85
CA ASP A 380 36.92 -1.49 -6.96
C ASP A 380 35.90 -0.72 -7.79
N GLY A 381 34.75 -0.45 -7.21
CA GLY A 381 33.72 0.26 -7.94
C GLY A 381 32.51 0.62 -7.08
N THR A 382 31.73 1.53 -7.65
CA THR A 382 30.49 2.00 -7.07
C THR A 382 29.39 2.04 -8.12
N VAL A 383 28.16 1.77 -7.67
CA VAL A 383 26.92 1.91 -8.45
C VAL A 383 26.11 3.04 -7.83
N SER A 384 25.77 4.04 -8.66
CA SER A 384 24.89 5.13 -8.25
C SER A 384 23.44 4.71 -8.40
N ILE A 385 22.64 4.87 -7.34
CA ILE A 385 21.23 4.49 -7.35
C ILE A 385 20.33 5.69 -7.71
N ASP A 386 20.64 6.87 -7.18
CA ASP A 386 19.80 8.07 -7.33
C ASP A 386 20.60 9.38 -7.38
N GLY A 387 21.89 9.28 -7.71
CA GLY A 387 22.82 10.44 -7.70
C GLY A 387 23.30 10.86 -6.32
N LYS A 388 22.64 10.43 -5.25
CA LYS A 388 23.04 10.68 -3.85
C LYS A 388 23.51 9.41 -3.15
N THR A 389 22.80 8.31 -3.38
CA THR A 389 23.09 6.99 -2.79
C THR A 389 24.01 6.22 -3.71
N GLN A 390 25.13 5.73 -3.19
CA GLN A 390 26.08 4.89 -3.91
C GLN A 390 26.32 3.61 -3.09
N LEU A 391 26.28 2.46 -3.77
CA LEU A 391 26.68 1.16 -3.21
C LEU A 391 28.00 0.74 -3.80
N LYS A 392 28.85 0.11 -3.00
CA LYS A 392 30.06 -0.54 -3.50
C LYS A 392 29.69 -1.75 -4.36
N ILE A 393 30.51 -2.06 -5.35
CA ILE A 393 30.28 -3.21 -6.23
C ILE A 393 30.11 -4.52 -5.46
N ASN A 394 30.86 -4.71 -4.38
CA ASN A 394 30.75 -5.89 -3.51
C ASN A 394 29.38 -6.00 -2.86
N GLN A 395 28.80 -4.87 -2.44
CA GLN A 395 27.46 -4.81 -1.84
C GLN A 395 26.37 -5.14 -2.87
N ILE A 396 26.53 -4.67 -4.11
CA ILE A 396 25.61 -5.00 -5.20
C ILE A 396 25.67 -6.50 -5.51
N LEU A 397 26.87 -7.09 -5.65
CA LEU A 397 27.03 -8.52 -5.92
C LEU A 397 26.47 -9.38 -4.78
N ASP A 398 26.61 -8.94 -3.51
CA ASP A 398 25.98 -9.64 -2.39
C ASP A 398 24.44 -9.60 -2.47
N LYS A 399 23.90 -8.43 -2.81
CA LYS A 399 22.44 -8.23 -2.96
C LYS A 399 21.86 -8.93 -4.21
N LEU A 400 22.68 -9.23 -5.22
CA LEU A 400 22.25 -10.03 -6.38
C LEU A 400 21.86 -11.46 -5.99
N LYS A 401 22.43 -12.02 -4.92
CA LYS A 401 22.09 -13.37 -4.43
C LYS A 401 20.68 -13.48 -3.92
N ASP A 402 20.20 -12.38 -3.31
CA ASP A 402 18.87 -12.29 -2.71
C ASP A 402 17.90 -11.46 -3.59
N ARG A 403 18.22 -11.32 -4.91
CA ARG A 403 17.39 -10.55 -5.82
C ARG A 403 16.06 -11.25 -6.13
N VAL A 404 15.09 -10.45 -6.46
CA VAL A 404 13.76 -10.88 -6.91
C VAL A 404 13.61 -10.49 -8.39
N GLY A 405 13.78 -11.43 -9.30
CA GLY A 405 13.85 -11.14 -10.74
C GLY A 405 14.96 -10.13 -11.06
N ASN A 406 14.60 -9.00 -11.65
CA ASN A 406 15.52 -7.91 -11.96
C ASN A 406 15.62 -6.85 -10.86
N PHE A 407 14.98 -7.08 -9.71
CA PHE A 407 14.95 -6.13 -8.61
C PHE A 407 15.95 -6.51 -7.53
N ILE A 408 16.73 -5.54 -7.08
CA ILE A 408 17.60 -5.65 -5.92
C ILE A 408 16.94 -4.97 -4.74
N HIS A 409 16.88 -5.69 -3.63
CA HIS A 409 16.45 -5.15 -2.35
C HIS A 409 17.54 -4.24 -1.74
N LEU A 410 17.17 -3.01 -1.39
CA LEU A 410 18.09 -2.03 -0.78
C LEU A 410 18.06 -2.12 0.74
N GLU A 411 17.17 -1.40 1.37
CA GLU A 411 16.93 -1.40 2.82
C GLU A 411 15.43 -1.21 3.08
N GLY A 412 14.93 -1.83 4.17
CA GLY A 412 13.50 -1.78 4.49
C GLY A 412 12.64 -2.41 3.38
N SER A 413 11.72 -1.66 2.83
CA SER A 413 10.84 -2.09 1.72
C SER A 413 11.23 -1.45 0.37
N GLU A 414 12.48 -1.01 0.21
CA GLU A 414 12.94 -0.36 -1.01
C GLU A 414 13.61 -1.34 -1.97
N TYR A 415 13.21 -1.27 -3.23
CA TYR A 415 13.75 -2.03 -4.34
C TYR A 415 14.26 -1.10 -5.44
N VAL A 416 15.20 -1.58 -6.22
CA VAL A 416 15.67 -0.91 -7.43
C VAL A 416 15.75 -1.90 -8.57
N LEU A 417 15.22 -1.49 -9.72
CA LEU A 417 15.28 -2.27 -10.96
C LEU A 417 16.68 -2.16 -11.56
N ILE A 418 17.26 -3.28 -12.00
CA ILE A 418 18.48 -3.32 -12.80
C ILE A 418 18.11 -3.69 -14.23
N THR A 419 18.69 -2.99 -15.21
CA THR A 419 18.49 -3.35 -16.61
C THR A 419 19.07 -4.74 -16.91
N ASN A 420 18.34 -5.55 -17.69
CA ASN A 420 18.75 -6.92 -18.06
C ASN A 420 20.19 -7.00 -18.59
N LYS A 421 20.60 -5.99 -19.31
CA LYS A 421 21.95 -5.92 -19.88
C LYS A 421 23.01 -5.77 -18.80
N LEU A 422 22.81 -4.90 -17.81
CA LEU A 422 23.72 -4.71 -16.69
C LEU A 422 23.70 -5.95 -15.75
N LEU A 423 22.51 -6.49 -15.50
CA LEU A 423 22.33 -7.65 -14.65
C LEU A 423 23.16 -8.85 -15.14
N LYS A 424 23.05 -9.22 -16.42
CA LYS A 424 23.85 -10.29 -17.02
C LYS A 424 25.36 -10.09 -16.87
N GLN A 425 25.82 -8.86 -16.96
CA GLN A 425 27.24 -8.56 -16.79
C GLN A 425 27.70 -8.64 -15.34
N LEU A 426 26.85 -8.25 -14.39
CA LEU A 426 27.13 -8.38 -12.96
C LEU A 426 27.13 -9.86 -12.53
N GLU A 427 26.27 -10.69 -13.11
CA GLU A 427 26.26 -12.15 -12.90
C GLU A 427 27.57 -12.78 -13.39
N ILE A 428 27.98 -12.46 -14.62
CA ILE A 428 29.28 -12.93 -15.14
C ILE A 428 30.42 -12.46 -14.25
N LEU A 429 30.35 -11.22 -13.74
CA LEU A 429 31.38 -10.69 -12.85
C LEU A 429 31.39 -11.44 -11.51
N GLU A 430 30.23 -11.80 -10.97
CA GLU A 430 30.09 -12.59 -9.75
C GLU A 430 30.75 -13.98 -9.93
N ASP A 431 30.45 -14.66 -11.03
CA ASP A 431 30.97 -16.02 -11.32
C ASP A 431 32.48 -16.07 -11.43
N VAL A 432 33.09 -15.02 -12.00
CA VAL A 432 34.57 -15.01 -12.24
C VAL A 432 35.36 -14.32 -11.13
N SER A 433 34.68 -13.75 -10.12
CA SER A 433 35.33 -13.02 -9.05
C SER A 433 35.47 -13.82 -7.78
N SER A 434 36.51 -13.51 -7.02
CA SER A 434 36.77 -14.05 -5.69
C SER A 434 36.86 -12.91 -4.69
N LYS A 435 36.13 -12.99 -3.58
CA LYS A 435 36.21 -12.01 -2.48
C LYS A 435 37.39 -12.33 -1.58
N LYS A 436 38.26 -11.34 -1.36
CA LYS A 436 39.31 -11.41 -0.34
C LYS A 436 39.23 -10.16 0.55
N LYS A 437 38.67 -10.32 1.74
CA LYS A 437 38.25 -9.19 2.61
C LYS A 437 37.26 -8.26 1.87
N ASP A 438 37.60 -6.98 1.69
CA ASP A 438 36.76 -5.98 1.00
C ASP A 438 37.12 -5.83 -0.50
N GLU A 439 38.09 -6.59 -1.00
CA GLU A 439 38.51 -6.51 -2.41
C GLU A 439 37.91 -7.62 -3.26
N LEU A 440 37.49 -7.26 -4.46
CA LEU A 440 37.05 -8.21 -5.50
C LEU A 440 38.24 -8.51 -6.40
N LEU A 441 38.63 -9.78 -6.50
CA LEU A 441 39.72 -10.22 -7.29
C LEU A 441 39.24 -11.07 -8.47
N ILE A 442 39.76 -10.76 -9.67
CA ILE A 442 39.47 -11.51 -10.89
C ILE A 442 40.77 -12.05 -11.42
N SER A 443 40.80 -13.34 -11.78
CA SER A 443 41.98 -13.94 -12.42
C SER A 443 42.30 -13.24 -13.75
N LYS A 444 43.59 -13.01 -14.05
CA LYS A 444 44.01 -12.47 -15.34
C LYS A 444 43.59 -13.36 -16.53
N PHE A 445 43.38 -14.64 -16.30
CA PHE A 445 42.84 -15.56 -17.32
C PHE A 445 41.36 -15.35 -17.65
N SER A 446 40.60 -14.67 -16.78
CA SER A 446 39.20 -14.34 -17.00
C SER A 446 39.01 -12.88 -17.47
N GLY A 447 40.03 -12.27 -18.07
CA GLY A 447 40.05 -10.87 -18.50
C GLY A 447 38.99 -10.53 -19.56
N THR A 448 38.50 -11.51 -20.32
CA THR A 448 37.39 -11.34 -21.30
C THR A 448 36.08 -10.83 -20.68
N ALA A 449 35.79 -11.19 -19.44
CA ALA A 449 34.62 -10.67 -18.71
C ALA A 449 34.74 -9.15 -18.44
N LEU A 450 35.95 -8.66 -18.17
CA LEU A 450 36.23 -7.23 -18.01
C LEU A 450 36.17 -6.46 -19.32
N GLU A 451 36.59 -7.10 -20.45
CA GLU A 451 36.46 -6.50 -21.78
C GLU A 451 35.01 -6.32 -22.20
N ALA A 452 34.14 -7.31 -21.93
CA ALA A 452 32.71 -7.22 -22.19
C ALA A 452 32.03 -6.06 -21.40
N LEU A 453 32.47 -5.82 -20.17
CA LEU A 453 32.04 -4.66 -19.38
C LEU A 453 32.51 -3.33 -19.99
N LYS A 454 33.72 -3.28 -20.53
CA LYS A 454 34.27 -2.08 -21.19
C LYS A 454 33.54 -1.76 -22.50
N GLU A 455 33.27 -2.74 -23.35
CA GLU A 455 32.61 -2.54 -24.64
C GLU A 455 31.16 -2.06 -24.47
N ASN A 456 30.44 -2.65 -23.52
CA ASN A 456 29.06 -2.27 -23.21
C ASN A 456 28.97 -0.87 -22.58
N GLY A 457 29.97 -0.45 -21.81
CA GLY A 457 30.07 0.92 -21.27
C GLY A 457 30.39 1.97 -22.33
N ARG A 458 31.16 1.61 -23.40
CA ARG A 458 31.54 2.54 -24.50
C ARG A 458 30.42 2.80 -25.52
N SER A 459 29.49 1.87 -25.70
CA SER A 459 28.39 2.03 -26.69
C SER A 459 27.39 3.12 -26.33
N HIS A 460 27.43 3.65 -25.09
CA HIS A 460 26.51 4.69 -24.61
C HIS A 460 27.17 6.03 -24.31
N GLY A 461 28.48 6.17 -24.53
CA GLY A 461 29.18 7.42 -24.33
C GLY A 461 30.42 7.52 -25.23
N ARG A 462 30.30 8.21 -26.35
CA ARG A 462 31.44 8.67 -27.13
C ARG A 462 32.21 9.67 -26.28
N GLN A 463 33.25 9.22 -25.55
CA GLN A 463 34.24 10.11 -24.96
C GLN A 463 35.65 9.60 -25.14
N GLU A 464 36.44 10.44 -25.84
CA GLU A 464 37.84 10.31 -26.13
C GLU A 464 38.69 9.94 -24.92
N LEU A 465 39.40 8.85 -25.03
CA LEU A 465 40.54 8.55 -24.18
C LEU A 465 41.68 9.50 -24.58
N ARG A 466 41.93 10.55 -23.83
CA ARG A 466 43.20 11.26 -23.87
C ARG A 466 44.21 10.44 -23.07
N GLU A 467 45.16 9.83 -23.81
CA GLU A 467 46.39 9.36 -23.17
C GLU A 467 47.18 10.59 -22.66
N PRO A 468 47.70 10.54 -21.43
CA PRO A 468 48.66 11.56 -21.02
C PRO A 468 49.95 11.36 -21.78
N ALA A 469 50.29 12.29 -22.63
CA ALA A 469 51.59 12.37 -23.28
C ALA A 469 52.69 12.58 -22.21
N GLY A 470 53.63 11.65 -22.16
CA GLY A 470 54.92 11.80 -21.43
C GLY A 470 54.99 11.16 -20.05
N ALA A 471 55.24 9.88 -20.01
CA ALA A 471 55.84 9.25 -18.83
C ALA A 471 56.86 8.17 -19.29
N ASN A 472 58.08 8.38 -18.79
CA ASN A 472 59.24 7.53 -19.01
C ASN A 472 58.98 6.07 -18.51
N PRO A 473 59.46 5.04 -19.22
CA PRO A 473 59.21 3.66 -18.84
C PRO A 473 60.29 3.08 -17.88
N GLU A 474 60.39 3.63 -16.71
CA GLU A 474 61.18 2.96 -15.63
C GLU A 474 60.69 3.47 -14.28
N SER A 475 59.72 2.80 -13.71
CA SER A 475 59.57 2.43 -12.30
C SER A 475 58.08 2.19 -11.93
N SER A 476 57.83 0.99 -11.43
CA SER A 476 56.73 0.60 -10.55
C SER A 476 55.28 0.72 -11.02
N GLY A 477 54.63 -0.44 -11.18
CA GLY A 477 53.21 -0.66 -10.93
C GLY A 477 52.21 0.14 -11.83
N ASN A 478 51.86 -0.45 -12.97
CA ASN A 478 50.84 0.06 -13.87
C ASN A 478 49.48 0.29 -13.16
N ARG A 479 49.23 1.53 -12.72
CA ARG A 479 47.90 1.99 -12.31
C ARG A 479 47.15 2.49 -13.55
N VAL A 480 46.28 1.68 -14.08
CA VAL A 480 45.36 2.13 -15.15
C VAL A 480 44.07 2.62 -14.47
N LEU A 481 43.87 3.94 -14.42
CA LEU A 481 42.67 4.58 -13.92
C LEU A 481 41.64 4.68 -15.05
N TYR A 482 40.56 3.96 -14.96
CA TYR A 482 39.38 4.12 -15.84
C TYR A 482 38.31 4.86 -15.07
N SER A 483 38.01 6.12 -15.46
CA SER A 483 36.87 6.86 -14.93
C SER A 483 35.83 7.07 -16.02
N PHE A 484 34.61 6.63 -15.79
CA PHE A 484 33.46 6.94 -16.65
C PHE A 484 32.80 8.21 -16.10
N ARG A 485 32.80 9.29 -16.88
CA ARG A 485 32.01 10.49 -16.58
C ARG A 485 30.83 10.55 -17.54
N SER A 486 29.62 10.67 -17.03
CA SER A 486 28.44 11.02 -17.80
C SER A 486 28.55 12.48 -18.23
N GLY A 487 28.58 12.74 -19.52
CA GLY A 487 28.46 14.09 -20.06
C GLY A 487 27.04 14.60 -19.90
N GLY A 488 26.81 15.48 -18.93
CA GLY A 488 25.59 16.27 -18.83
C GLY A 488 25.55 17.27 -20.00
N ALA A 489 24.67 17.07 -20.97
CA ALA A 489 24.37 18.08 -21.97
C ALA A 489 23.63 19.24 -21.31
N ALA A 490 24.33 20.31 -20.99
CA ALA A 490 23.73 21.59 -20.72
C ALA A 490 23.20 22.19 -22.04
N SER A 491 21.87 22.14 -22.25
CA SER A 491 21.23 22.87 -23.32
C SER A 491 21.23 24.37 -22.97
N SER A 492 22.15 25.12 -23.58
CA SER A 492 22.12 26.56 -23.59
C SER A 492 21.01 27.06 -24.51
N ILE A 493 19.94 27.59 -23.93
CA ILE A 493 18.92 28.37 -24.64
C ILE A 493 19.48 29.75 -24.92
N PRO A 494 19.56 30.24 -26.17
CA PRO A 494 19.99 31.61 -26.47
C PRO A 494 18.86 32.58 -26.07
N LYS A 495 19.18 33.52 -25.17
CA LYS A 495 18.33 34.69 -24.96
C LYS A 495 18.31 35.56 -26.21
N ARG A 496 17.17 35.63 -26.90
CA ARG A 496 16.87 36.75 -27.81
C ARG A 496 16.40 37.95 -26.98
N ARG A 497 17.15 39.02 -27.12
CA ARG A 497 16.69 40.41 -26.82
C ARG A 497 15.68 40.80 -27.93
N LEU A 498 14.55 41.26 -27.53
CA LEU A 498 13.88 42.53 -27.83
C LEU A 498 12.56 42.56 -27.10
#